data_51ceb6b623f1052d7bb6bbfee2dac9da
#
_entry.id   51ceb6b623f1052d7bb6bbfee2dac9da
#
_cell.length_a   1.000
_cell.length_b   1.000
_cell.length_c   1.000
_cell.angle_alpha   90.00
_cell.angle_beta   90.00
_cell.angle_gamma   90.00
#
_symmetry.space_group_name_H-M   'P 1'
#
loop_
_entity.id
_entity.type
_entity.pdbx_description
1 polymer ?
#
loop_
_entity_poly.entity_id
_entity_poly.type
_entity_poly.pdbx_seq_one_letter_code
_entity_poly.pdbx_strand_id
1 'polypeptide(L)'
;MRRVSIPMKGKLRAALMLVAALYLTACGVNNVVIKGSFPTPNINKLPLNVAVYYDPALIEFAYIEYSETGNEEYNIASGRSHIELFSAVLPAMFDGVVEVDSIEDAKTLDVDAIFVPNIEEFQLALPSKTKLEVYEIWIKYNMRLMTPDGDYIADWVLKSYGKTPTQSLRTVETAINEAAIVALRDLASSLSLSFTQVPEVKDWLNTL
;
A
#
# COMPACT_ATOMS: atom_id res chain seq x y z
N MET A 1 42.92 -8.72 55.38
CA MET A 1 42.05 -8.22 54.30
C MET A 1 42.89 -7.35 53.36
N ARG A 2 43.22 -7.90 52.14
CA ARG A 2 44.00 -7.16 51.13
C ARG A 2 42.99 -6.39 50.23
N ARG A 3 43.02 -5.05 50.29
CA ARG A 3 42.31 -4.19 49.31
C ARG A 3 43.06 -4.25 47.97
N VAL A 4 42.46 -4.86 46.96
CA VAL A 4 42.96 -4.82 45.58
C VAL A 4 42.60 -3.43 45.03
N SER A 5 43.59 -2.58 44.93
CA SER A 5 43.43 -1.24 44.27
C SER A 5 43.54 -1.45 42.75
N ILE A 6 42.45 -1.35 42.06
CA ILE A 6 42.42 -1.32 40.57
C ILE A 6 43.12 -0.04 40.12
N PRO A 7 44.16 -0.12 39.25
CA PRO A 7 44.91 1.07 38.82
C PRO A 7 43.99 2.02 38.02
N MET A 8 44.11 3.32 38.31
CA MET A 8 43.29 4.41 37.76
C MET A 8 43.17 4.39 36.22
N LYS A 9 44.23 3.91 35.53
CA LYS A 9 44.22 3.68 34.05
C LYS A 9 43.22 2.61 33.59
N GLY A 10 42.93 1.62 34.40
CA GLY A 10 41.93 0.59 34.10
C GLY A 10 40.49 1.09 34.18
N LYS A 11 40.24 1.95 35.20
CA LYS A 11 38.91 2.59 35.38
C LYS A 11 38.60 3.55 34.25
N LEU A 12 39.59 4.32 33.78
CA LEU A 12 39.42 5.24 32.65
C LEU A 12 39.14 4.53 31.33
N ARG A 13 39.83 3.38 31.07
CA ARG A 13 39.58 2.53 29.89
C ARG A 13 38.21 1.88 29.95
N ALA A 14 37.79 1.40 31.11
CA ALA A 14 36.45 0.83 31.30
C ALA A 14 35.33 1.88 31.10
N ALA A 15 35.54 3.10 31.61
CA ALA A 15 34.62 4.21 31.39
C ALA A 15 34.52 4.64 29.90
N LEU A 16 35.67 4.66 29.20
CA LEU A 16 35.72 4.97 27.77
C LEU A 16 35.03 3.89 26.93
N MET A 17 35.17 2.61 27.25
CA MET A 17 34.48 1.51 26.60
C MET A 17 32.96 1.54 26.88
N LEU A 18 32.57 1.91 28.10
CA LEU A 18 31.14 2.06 28.44
C LEU A 18 30.49 3.21 27.67
N VAL A 19 31.19 4.33 27.54
CA VAL A 19 30.73 5.49 26.74
C VAL A 19 30.68 5.11 25.25
N ALA A 20 31.67 4.42 24.72
CA ALA A 20 31.66 3.95 23.32
C ALA A 20 30.51 2.94 23.04
N ALA A 21 30.15 2.09 24.00
CA ALA A 21 29.02 1.17 23.89
C ALA A 21 27.64 1.89 23.89
N LEU A 22 27.55 3.08 24.49
CA LEU A 22 26.33 3.89 24.49
C LEU A 22 26.06 4.59 23.14
N TYR A 23 27.07 4.70 22.26
CA TYR A 23 26.92 5.27 20.92
C TYR A 23 26.51 4.25 19.84
N LEU A 24 26.32 2.98 20.20
CA LEU A 24 25.71 1.99 19.32
C LEU A 24 24.18 2.20 19.32
N THR A 25 23.73 3.34 18.81
CA THR A 25 22.31 3.56 18.51
C THR A 25 21.95 2.65 17.35
N ALA A 26 21.26 1.57 17.63
CA ALA A 26 20.71 0.71 16.61
C ALA A 26 19.69 1.55 15.81
N CYS A 27 19.87 1.65 14.47
CA CYS A 27 18.80 2.08 13.60
C CYS A 27 17.61 1.15 13.82
N GLY A 28 16.47 1.70 14.25
CA GLY A 28 15.24 0.93 14.40
C GLY A 28 14.62 0.71 13.02
N VAL A 29 14.41 -0.54 12.64
CA VAL A 29 13.65 -0.90 11.43
C VAL A 29 12.26 -1.35 11.85
N ASN A 30 11.23 -0.64 11.39
CA ASN A 30 9.83 -0.98 11.60
C ASN A 30 9.30 -1.68 10.35
N ASN A 31 9.10 -2.99 10.41
CA ASN A 31 8.52 -3.74 9.30
C ASN A 31 7.01 -3.83 9.48
N VAL A 32 6.27 -3.18 8.59
CA VAL A 32 4.81 -3.13 8.59
C VAL A 32 4.28 -3.93 7.41
N VAL A 33 3.60 -5.03 7.69
CA VAL A 33 2.85 -5.77 6.68
C VAL A 33 1.40 -5.36 6.77
N ILE A 34 0.88 -4.75 5.69
CA ILE A 34 -0.51 -4.31 5.66
C ILE A 34 -1.41 -5.54 5.58
N LYS A 35 -2.37 -5.62 6.52
CA LYS A 35 -3.34 -6.72 6.63
C LYS A 35 -4.68 -6.17 7.09
N GLY A 36 -5.74 -6.53 6.39
CA GLY A 36 -7.09 -6.12 6.74
C GLY A 36 -8.13 -6.88 5.94
N SER A 37 -9.39 -6.51 6.12
CA SER A 37 -10.50 -7.00 5.32
C SER A 37 -11.12 -5.87 4.53
N PHE A 38 -11.54 -6.17 3.33
CA PHE A 38 -12.19 -5.22 2.43
C PHE A 38 -13.65 -5.62 2.26
N PRO A 39 -14.60 -4.73 2.62
CA PRO A 39 -16.00 -5.02 2.43
C PRO A 39 -16.31 -5.08 0.92
N THR A 40 -17.13 -6.05 0.54
CA THR A 40 -17.65 -6.13 -0.82
C THR A 40 -18.66 -5.01 -1.05
N PRO A 41 -18.50 -4.14 -2.05
CA PRO A 41 -19.47 -3.11 -2.38
C PRO A 41 -20.85 -3.69 -2.70
N ASN A 42 -21.91 -3.03 -2.21
CA ASN A 42 -23.29 -3.40 -2.55
C ASN A 42 -23.79 -2.46 -3.66
N ILE A 43 -23.44 -2.78 -4.89
CA ILE A 43 -23.80 -2.01 -6.08
C ILE A 43 -24.40 -2.92 -7.15
N ASN A 44 -25.05 -2.34 -8.15
CA ASN A 44 -25.49 -3.09 -9.34
C ASN A 44 -24.26 -3.43 -10.19
N LYS A 45 -24.11 -4.71 -10.51
CA LYS A 45 -23.04 -5.16 -11.37
C LYS A 45 -23.24 -4.66 -12.80
N LEU A 46 -22.13 -4.42 -13.47
CA LEU A 46 -22.09 -4.23 -14.92
C LEU A 46 -22.08 -5.60 -15.58
N PRO A 47 -22.84 -5.81 -16.65
CA PRO A 47 -22.89 -7.09 -17.37
C PRO A 47 -21.64 -7.27 -18.25
N LEU A 48 -20.48 -7.31 -17.62
CA LEU A 48 -19.16 -7.42 -18.24
C LEU A 48 -18.38 -8.57 -17.63
N ASN A 49 -17.61 -9.25 -18.47
CA ASN A 49 -16.56 -10.18 -18.08
C ASN A 49 -15.22 -9.46 -18.20
N VAL A 50 -14.47 -9.36 -17.10
CA VAL A 50 -13.23 -8.60 -17.05
C VAL A 50 -12.07 -9.50 -16.66
N ALA A 51 -11.02 -9.53 -17.48
CA ALA A 51 -9.73 -10.08 -17.06
C ALA A 51 -9.01 -9.05 -16.19
N VAL A 52 -8.29 -9.51 -15.17
CA VAL A 52 -7.47 -8.64 -14.32
C VAL A 52 -6.03 -9.10 -14.39
N TYR A 53 -5.15 -8.21 -14.77
CA TYR A 53 -3.71 -8.45 -14.74
C TYR A 53 -3.07 -7.62 -13.63
N TYR A 54 -2.37 -8.29 -12.74
CA TYR A 54 -1.56 -7.64 -11.70
C TYR A 54 -0.09 -7.67 -12.08
N ASP A 55 0.48 -6.48 -12.32
CA ASP A 55 1.91 -6.36 -12.57
C ASP A 55 2.72 -6.84 -11.35
N PRO A 56 3.85 -7.55 -11.54
CA PRO A 56 4.73 -7.95 -10.45
C PRO A 56 5.13 -6.82 -9.51
N ALA A 57 5.27 -5.59 -10.02
CA ALA A 57 5.55 -4.41 -9.20
C ALA A 57 4.41 -4.07 -8.23
N LEU A 58 3.16 -4.39 -8.57
CA LEU A 58 2.02 -4.25 -7.66
C LEU A 58 1.99 -5.40 -6.65
N ILE A 59 2.21 -6.64 -7.10
CA ILE A 59 2.17 -7.84 -6.25
C ILE A 59 3.22 -7.76 -5.14
N GLU A 60 4.43 -7.30 -5.48
CA GLU A 60 5.57 -7.20 -4.57
C GLU A 60 5.73 -5.81 -3.96
N PHE A 61 4.70 -4.95 -4.06
CA PHE A 61 4.84 -3.55 -3.69
C PHE A 61 5.23 -3.39 -2.23
N ALA A 62 6.34 -2.68 -2.02
CA ALA A 62 6.83 -2.21 -0.74
C ALA A 62 7.30 -0.77 -0.83
N TYR A 63 7.14 -0.02 0.26
CA TYR A 63 7.53 1.37 0.37
C TYR A 63 8.42 1.58 1.59
N ILE A 64 9.44 2.41 1.47
CA ILE A 64 10.35 2.73 2.57
C ILE A 64 10.23 4.22 2.89
N GLU A 65 10.03 4.52 4.16
CA GLU A 65 10.03 5.88 4.71
C GLU A 65 11.03 5.99 5.84
N TYR A 66 11.60 7.17 6.03
CA TYR A 66 12.53 7.46 7.13
C TYR A 66 11.96 8.54 8.05
N SER A 67 12.23 8.42 9.35
CA SER A 67 11.93 9.48 10.32
C SER A 67 12.63 10.79 9.96
N GLU A 68 12.21 11.90 10.56
CA GLU A 68 12.82 13.23 10.34
C GLU A 68 14.34 13.24 10.60
N THR A 69 14.79 12.46 11.58
CA THR A 69 16.21 12.34 11.95
C THR A 69 16.97 11.27 11.17
N GLY A 70 16.27 10.45 10.37
CA GLY A 70 16.85 9.32 9.65
C GLY A 70 17.23 8.11 10.52
N ASN A 71 16.91 8.13 11.82
CA ASN A 71 17.30 7.07 12.76
C ASN A 71 16.33 5.89 12.77
N GLU A 72 15.15 6.04 12.21
CA GLU A 72 14.13 4.99 12.09
C GLU A 72 13.73 4.82 10.63
N GLU A 73 13.68 3.58 10.19
CA GLU A 73 13.22 3.16 8.89
C GLU A 73 11.87 2.47 9.05
N TYR A 74 10.94 2.76 8.14
CA TYR A 74 9.62 2.17 8.05
C TYR A 74 9.51 1.45 6.70
N ASN A 75 9.53 0.13 6.73
CA ASN A 75 9.38 -0.72 5.56
C ASN A 75 7.94 -1.26 5.51
N ILE A 76 7.17 -0.83 4.52
CA ILE A 76 5.73 -1.09 4.41
C ILE A 76 5.49 -2.01 3.23
N ALA A 77 5.20 -3.29 3.51
CA ALA A 77 4.82 -4.27 2.51
C ALA A 77 3.28 -4.29 2.37
N SER A 78 2.76 -3.83 1.23
CA SER A 78 1.32 -3.72 0.99
C SER A 78 0.82 -4.42 -0.27
N GLY A 79 1.69 -4.97 -1.12
CA GLY A 79 1.31 -5.57 -2.40
C GLY A 79 0.16 -6.56 -2.29
N ARG A 80 0.25 -7.50 -1.35
CA ARG A 80 -0.83 -8.47 -1.11
C ARG A 80 -2.17 -7.83 -0.78
N SER A 81 -2.19 -6.74 0.01
CA SER A 81 -3.43 -6.08 0.40
C SER A 81 -4.09 -5.35 -0.77
N HIS A 82 -3.32 -4.89 -1.76
CA HIS A 82 -3.87 -4.35 -3.00
C HIS A 82 -4.59 -5.45 -3.80
N ILE A 83 -3.97 -6.62 -3.92
CA ILE A 83 -4.60 -7.76 -4.61
C ILE A 83 -5.88 -8.19 -3.89
N GLU A 84 -5.83 -8.35 -2.56
CA GLU A 84 -7.00 -8.71 -1.73
C GLU A 84 -8.13 -7.68 -1.87
N LEU A 85 -7.81 -6.38 -1.97
CA LEU A 85 -8.78 -5.33 -2.25
C LEU A 85 -9.48 -5.54 -3.59
N PHE A 86 -8.71 -5.65 -4.68
CA PHE A 86 -9.28 -5.79 -6.02
C PHE A 86 -10.06 -7.10 -6.16
N SER A 87 -9.57 -8.20 -5.55
CA SER A 87 -10.28 -9.49 -5.51
C SER A 87 -11.61 -9.42 -4.75
N ALA A 88 -11.78 -8.48 -3.83
CA ALA A 88 -13.06 -8.26 -3.13
C ALA A 88 -14.00 -7.31 -3.90
N VAL A 89 -13.44 -6.31 -4.58
CA VAL A 89 -14.21 -5.22 -5.19
C VAL A 89 -14.66 -5.55 -6.62
N LEU A 90 -13.76 -6.06 -7.45
CA LEU A 90 -14.06 -6.27 -8.87
C LEU A 90 -15.19 -7.28 -9.10
N PRO A 91 -15.27 -8.42 -8.38
CA PRO A 91 -16.41 -9.33 -8.52
C PRO A 91 -17.75 -8.74 -8.05
N ALA A 92 -17.74 -7.64 -7.30
CA ALA A 92 -18.95 -6.90 -6.96
C ALA A 92 -19.35 -5.87 -8.03
N MET A 93 -18.39 -5.44 -8.86
CA MET A 93 -18.60 -4.48 -9.93
C MET A 93 -19.01 -5.13 -11.26
N PHE A 94 -18.52 -6.35 -11.53
CA PHE A 94 -18.67 -7.04 -12.82
C PHE A 94 -19.31 -8.42 -12.65
N ASP A 95 -19.99 -8.90 -13.70
CA ASP A 95 -20.63 -10.22 -13.70
C ASP A 95 -19.59 -11.35 -13.66
N GLY A 96 -18.53 -11.22 -14.46
CA GLY A 96 -17.40 -12.15 -14.47
C GLY A 96 -16.07 -11.44 -14.23
N VAL A 97 -15.21 -12.04 -13.40
CA VAL A 97 -13.83 -11.57 -13.18
C VAL A 97 -12.91 -12.79 -13.20
N VAL A 98 -11.85 -12.71 -14.00
CA VAL A 98 -10.81 -13.73 -14.08
C VAL A 98 -9.43 -13.09 -13.96
N GLU A 99 -8.58 -13.61 -13.10
CA GLU A 99 -7.17 -13.17 -12.99
C GLU A 99 -6.35 -13.88 -14.07
N VAL A 100 -5.45 -13.15 -14.72
CA VAL A 100 -4.54 -13.65 -15.75
C VAL A 100 -3.09 -13.37 -15.41
N ASP A 101 -2.20 -14.27 -15.80
CA ASP A 101 -0.76 -14.14 -15.55
C ASP A 101 -0.08 -13.17 -16.52
N SER A 102 -0.71 -12.92 -17.68
CA SER A 102 -0.24 -11.95 -18.67
C SER A 102 -1.42 -11.33 -19.43
N ILE A 103 -1.18 -10.17 -20.05
CA ILE A 103 -2.15 -9.51 -20.93
C ILE A 103 -2.48 -10.38 -22.15
N GLU A 104 -1.50 -11.13 -22.64
CA GLU A 104 -1.63 -12.02 -23.78
C GLU A 104 -2.61 -13.18 -23.52
N ASP A 105 -2.68 -13.66 -22.28
CA ASP A 105 -3.59 -14.75 -21.91
C ASP A 105 -5.07 -14.34 -22.06
N ALA A 106 -5.36 -13.06 -21.82
CA ALA A 106 -6.71 -12.53 -21.96
C ALA A 106 -7.28 -12.64 -23.38
N LYS A 107 -6.42 -12.65 -24.43
CA LYS A 107 -6.82 -12.78 -25.82
C LYS A 107 -7.54 -14.08 -26.14
N THR A 108 -7.31 -15.11 -25.33
CA THR A 108 -7.91 -16.44 -25.50
C THR A 108 -9.18 -16.64 -24.69
N LEU A 109 -9.53 -15.65 -23.85
CA LEU A 109 -10.68 -15.70 -22.96
C LEU A 109 -11.86 -14.94 -23.54
N ASP A 110 -13.07 -15.34 -23.16
CA ASP A 110 -14.30 -14.63 -23.48
C ASP A 110 -14.52 -13.51 -22.44
N VAL A 111 -13.77 -12.42 -22.61
CA VAL A 111 -13.81 -11.23 -21.75
C VAL A 111 -14.01 -9.97 -22.60
N ASP A 112 -14.64 -8.98 -22.00
CA ASP A 112 -14.93 -7.68 -22.67
C ASP A 112 -13.77 -6.71 -22.54
N ALA A 113 -13.01 -6.79 -21.43
CA ALA A 113 -11.89 -5.89 -21.17
C ALA A 113 -10.84 -6.52 -20.26
N ILE A 114 -9.65 -5.89 -20.23
CA ILE A 114 -8.55 -6.18 -19.31
C ILE A 114 -8.38 -4.97 -18.38
N PHE A 115 -8.47 -5.20 -17.09
CA PHE A 115 -8.25 -4.19 -16.05
C PHE A 115 -6.84 -4.35 -15.47
N VAL A 116 -6.06 -3.26 -15.45
CA VAL A 116 -4.68 -3.24 -14.96
C VAL A 116 -4.49 -2.10 -13.96
N PRO A 117 -4.52 -2.38 -12.65
CA PRO A 117 -4.25 -1.39 -11.63
C PRO A 117 -2.76 -1.25 -11.38
N ASN A 118 -2.26 -0.01 -11.27
CA ASN A 118 -0.87 0.30 -10.93
C ASN A 118 -0.79 1.36 -9.84
N ILE A 119 0.20 1.26 -8.96
CA ILE A 119 0.54 2.32 -7.99
C ILE A 119 1.54 3.25 -8.66
N GLU A 120 1.19 4.53 -8.79
CA GLU A 120 2.10 5.58 -9.27
C GLU A 120 2.87 6.24 -8.12
N GLU A 121 2.22 6.40 -6.96
CA GLU A 121 2.79 7.09 -5.82
C GLU A 121 2.23 6.52 -4.52
N PHE A 122 3.11 6.36 -3.55
CA PHE A 122 2.75 6.01 -2.18
C PHE A 122 3.50 6.94 -1.23
N GLN A 123 2.81 7.51 -0.25
CA GLN A 123 3.40 8.38 0.74
C GLN A 123 2.92 7.99 2.14
N LEU A 124 3.86 7.93 3.07
CA LEU A 124 3.59 7.85 4.51
C LEU A 124 4.02 9.15 5.17
N ALA A 125 3.07 9.88 5.76
CA ALA A 125 3.36 11.04 6.58
C ALA A 125 3.45 10.62 8.06
N LEU A 126 4.65 10.78 8.61
CA LEU A 126 4.95 10.45 10.00
C LEU A 126 4.66 11.65 10.92
N PRO A 127 4.14 11.43 12.16
CA PRO A 127 3.93 12.48 13.15
C PRO A 127 5.19 13.29 13.43
N SER A 128 6.37 12.67 13.40
CA SER A 128 7.66 13.33 13.58
C SER A 128 7.94 14.40 12.51
N LYS A 129 7.51 14.18 11.26
CA LYS A 129 7.70 15.09 10.13
C LYS A 129 6.61 16.16 10.05
N THR A 130 5.35 15.77 10.20
CA THR A 130 4.21 16.69 10.04
C THR A 130 3.91 17.53 11.28
N LYS A 131 4.40 17.10 12.45
CA LYS A 131 4.05 17.65 13.77
C LYS A 131 2.55 17.51 14.10
N LEU A 132 1.86 16.61 13.39
CA LEU A 132 0.49 16.20 13.67
C LEU A 132 0.51 14.89 14.46
N GLU A 133 -0.48 14.69 15.30
CA GLU A 133 -0.61 13.44 16.08
C GLU A 133 -1.33 12.33 15.30
N VAL A 134 -0.98 12.17 14.01
CA VAL A 134 -1.58 11.20 13.09
C VAL A 134 -0.53 10.58 12.19
N TYR A 135 -0.74 9.31 11.82
CA TYR A 135 -0.12 8.68 10.67
C TYR A 135 -1.05 8.85 9.48
N GLU A 136 -0.53 9.27 8.33
CA GLU A 136 -1.32 9.49 7.13
C GLU A 136 -0.71 8.71 5.96
N ILE A 137 -1.57 8.08 5.17
CA ILE A 137 -1.17 7.39 3.95
C ILE A 137 -1.95 7.96 2.77
N TRP A 138 -1.22 8.29 1.73
CA TRP A 138 -1.71 8.74 0.44
C TRP A 138 -1.24 7.78 -0.64
N ILE A 139 -2.16 7.31 -1.46
CA ILE A 139 -1.83 6.42 -2.58
C ILE A 139 -2.46 6.99 -3.84
N LYS A 140 -1.64 7.13 -4.88
CA LYS A 140 -2.08 7.50 -6.22
C LYS A 140 -1.97 6.26 -7.11
N TYR A 141 -3.09 5.90 -7.71
CA TYR A 141 -3.17 4.80 -8.65
C TYR A 141 -3.39 5.32 -10.06
N ASN A 142 -2.83 4.63 -11.02
CA ASN A 142 -3.27 4.64 -12.41
C ASN A 142 -4.07 3.36 -12.66
N MET A 143 -5.31 3.53 -13.11
CA MET A 143 -6.20 2.45 -13.51
C MET A 143 -6.23 2.42 -15.03
N ARG A 144 -5.84 1.28 -15.62
CA ARG A 144 -5.88 1.10 -17.06
C ARG A 144 -6.93 0.09 -17.45
N LEU A 145 -7.68 0.40 -18.51
CA LEU A 145 -8.62 -0.50 -19.15
C LEU A 145 -8.24 -0.65 -20.62
N MET A 146 -8.18 -1.90 -21.08
CA MET A 146 -7.82 -2.25 -22.45
C MET A 146 -8.82 -3.26 -23.01
N THR A 147 -8.91 -3.36 -24.34
CA THR A 147 -9.60 -4.46 -25.01
C THR A 147 -8.83 -5.77 -24.81
N PRO A 148 -9.45 -6.95 -25.04
CA PRO A 148 -8.73 -8.22 -25.01
C PRO A 148 -7.55 -8.28 -26.00
N ASP A 149 -7.60 -7.54 -27.09
CA ASP A 149 -6.52 -7.45 -28.08
C ASP A 149 -5.36 -6.56 -27.62
N GLY A 150 -5.55 -5.82 -26.50
CA GLY A 150 -4.54 -4.94 -25.91
C GLY A 150 -4.66 -3.50 -26.37
N ASP A 151 -5.73 -3.13 -27.09
CA ASP A 151 -5.97 -1.75 -27.47
C ASP A 151 -6.46 -0.92 -26.27
N TYR A 152 -6.08 0.35 -26.27
CA TYR A 152 -6.43 1.30 -25.23
C TYR A 152 -7.94 1.60 -25.20
N ILE A 153 -8.55 1.52 -23.99
CA ILE A 153 -9.90 2.01 -23.72
C ILE A 153 -9.81 3.27 -22.85
N ALA A 154 -9.18 3.18 -21.68
CA ALA A 154 -9.12 4.28 -20.73
C ALA A 154 -7.91 4.16 -19.80
N ASP A 155 -7.36 5.32 -19.40
CA ASP A 155 -6.44 5.47 -18.26
C ASP A 155 -6.97 6.58 -17.36
N TRP A 156 -7.12 6.32 -16.06
CA TRP A 156 -7.52 7.36 -15.12
C TRP A 156 -6.82 7.21 -13.78
N VAL A 157 -6.72 8.32 -13.10
CA VAL A 157 -6.07 8.39 -11.79
C VAL A 157 -7.10 8.32 -10.68
N LEU A 158 -6.88 7.44 -9.70
CA LEU A 158 -7.56 7.45 -8.43
C LEU A 158 -6.58 7.80 -7.31
N LYS A 159 -7.01 8.69 -6.43
CA LYS A 159 -6.26 9.03 -5.21
C LYS A 159 -7.03 8.51 -4.03
N SER A 160 -6.32 7.91 -3.08
CA SER A 160 -6.90 7.43 -1.84
C SER A 160 -6.12 7.95 -0.64
N TYR A 161 -6.83 8.10 0.46
CA TYR A 161 -6.30 8.69 1.68
C TYR A 161 -6.80 7.95 2.91
N GLY A 162 -5.90 7.73 3.86
CA GLY A 162 -6.23 7.19 5.17
C GLY A 162 -5.38 7.80 6.26
N LYS A 163 -5.96 7.92 7.45
CA LYS A 163 -5.26 8.42 8.63
C LYS A 163 -5.68 7.71 9.90
N THR A 164 -4.75 7.65 10.84
CA THR A 164 -4.98 7.07 12.17
C THR A 164 -4.29 7.92 13.23
N PRO A 165 -4.99 8.32 14.32
CA PRO A 165 -4.37 9.02 15.44
C PRO A 165 -3.33 8.17 16.15
N THR A 166 -2.22 8.78 16.59
CA THR A 166 -1.14 8.10 17.33
C THR A 166 -1.61 7.53 18.67
N GLN A 167 -2.58 8.18 19.29
CA GLN A 167 -3.08 7.81 20.63
C GLN A 167 -4.06 6.63 20.63
N SER A 168 -4.56 6.23 19.46
CA SER A 168 -5.62 5.22 19.36
C SER A 168 -5.11 3.79 19.42
N LEU A 169 -3.80 3.55 19.21
CA LEU A 169 -3.26 2.22 18.97
C LEU A 169 -1.97 1.98 19.77
N ARG A 170 -1.70 0.69 20.06
CA ARG A 170 -0.63 0.28 20.96
C ARG A 170 0.77 0.35 20.34
N THR A 171 0.88 0.21 19.02
CA THR A 171 2.17 0.21 18.31
C THR A 171 2.11 1.05 17.05
N VAL A 172 3.29 1.49 16.59
CA VAL A 172 3.45 2.24 15.35
C VAL A 172 2.99 1.43 14.14
N GLU A 173 3.35 0.16 14.10
CA GLU A 173 2.98 -0.75 13.00
C GLU A 173 1.46 -0.89 12.89
N THR A 174 0.76 -1.00 14.03
CA THR A 174 -0.70 -1.07 14.04
C THR A 174 -1.31 0.23 13.53
N ALA A 175 -0.78 1.39 13.91
CA ALA A 175 -1.28 2.68 13.47
C ALA A 175 -1.09 2.89 11.96
N ILE A 176 0.08 2.54 11.43
CA ILE A 176 0.37 2.61 9.98
C ILE A 176 -0.52 1.63 9.22
N ASN A 177 -0.70 0.40 9.73
CA ASN A 177 -1.59 -0.59 9.11
C ASN A 177 -3.03 -0.06 9.02
N GLU A 178 -3.57 0.51 10.11
CA GLU A 178 -4.93 1.06 10.11
C GLU A 178 -5.07 2.24 9.13
N ALA A 179 -4.09 3.15 9.06
CA ALA A 179 -4.09 4.23 8.08
C ALA A 179 -4.11 3.68 6.65
N ALA A 180 -3.31 2.64 6.37
CA ALA A 180 -3.29 1.99 5.06
C ALA A 180 -4.62 1.32 4.71
N ILE A 181 -5.24 0.60 5.65
CA ILE A 181 -6.54 -0.04 5.44
C ILE A 181 -7.64 0.99 5.18
N VAL A 182 -7.61 2.15 5.87
CA VAL A 182 -8.53 3.25 5.59
C VAL A 182 -8.32 3.78 4.16
N ALA A 183 -7.07 4.01 3.75
CA ALA A 183 -6.76 4.44 2.38
C ALA A 183 -7.23 3.43 1.33
N LEU A 184 -7.00 2.13 1.55
CA LEU A 184 -7.43 1.08 0.63
C LEU A 184 -8.97 0.98 0.54
N ARG A 185 -9.70 1.17 1.63
CA ARG A 185 -11.17 1.22 1.62
C ARG A 185 -11.70 2.46 0.89
N ASP A 186 -11.02 3.59 1.02
CA ASP A 186 -11.32 4.80 0.25
C ASP A 186 -11.13 4.57 -1.26
N LEU A 187 -10.05 3.87 -1.66
CA LEU A 187 -9.86 3.43 -3.04
C LEU A 187 -11.01 2.55 -3.53
N ALA A 188 -11.41 1.54 -2.73
CA ALA A 188 -12.51 0.63 -3.08
C ALA A 188 -13.80 1.40 -3.39
N SER A 189 -14.14 2.36 -2.51
CA SER A 189 -15.32 3.20 -2.67
C SER A 189 -15.21 4.07 -3.92
N SER A 190 -14.07 4.74 -4.09
CA SER A 190 -13.80 5.62 -5.24
C SER A 190 -13.86 4.86 -6.56
N LEU A 191 -13.25 3.68 -6.66
CA LEU A 191 -13.28 2.84 -7.85
C LEU A 191 -14.72 2.42 -8.18
N SER A 192 -15.44 1.89 -7.19
CA SER A 192 -16.81 1.39 -7.38
C SER A 192 -17.80 2.46 -7.83
N LEU A 193 -17.62 3.70 -7.36
CA LEU A 193 -18.55 4.80 -7.66
C LEU A 193 -18.18 5.57 -8.91
N SER A 194 -16.88 5.64 -9.25
CA SER A 194 -16.40 6.50 -10.35
C SER A 194 -16.18 5.75 -11.66
N PHE A 195 -16.12 4.44 -11.69
CA PHE A 195 -15.78 3.65 -12.89
C PHE A 195 -16.61 4.05 -14.12
N THR A 196 -17.93 4.08 -13.99
CA THR A 196 -18.86 4.46 -15.07
C THR A 196 -18.92 5.98 -15.31
N GLN A 197 -18.25 6.78 -14.49
CA GLN A 197 -18.17 8.25 -14.64
C GLN A 197 -16.94 8.68 -15.43
N VAL A 198 -15.97 7.79 -15.63
CA VAL A 198 -14.81 8.04 -16.49
C VAL A 198 -15.29 8.20 -17.92
N PRO A 199 -15.04 9.34 -18.60
CA PRO A 199 -15.61 9.62 -19.91
C PRO A 199 -15.32 8.53 -20.94
N GLU A 200 -14.08 8.10 -21.03
CA GLU A 200 -13.61 7.07 -21.99
C GLU A 200 -14.26 5.70 -21.69
N VAL A 201 -14.43 5.35 -20.42
CA VAL A 201 -15.14 4.12 -20.01
C VAL A 201 -16.62 4.22 -20.39
N LYS A 202 -17.24 5.36 -20.12
CA LYS A 202 -18.65 5.59 -20.48
C LYS A 202 -18.88 5.50 -21.98
N ASP A 203 -17.98 6.11 -22.77
CA ASP A 203 -18.08 6.08 -24.23
C ASP A 203 -17.90 4.64 -24.74
N TRP A 204 -16.94 3.91 -24.21
CA TRP A 204 -16.74 2.48 -24.54
C TRP A 204 -17.97 1.64 -24.17
N LEU A 205 -18.55 1.81 -22.98
CA LEU A 205 -19.76 1.08 -22.55
C LEU A 205 -20.97 1.32 -23.49
N ASN A 206 -21.05 2.48 -24.14
CA ASN A 206 -22.10 2.77 -25.11
C ASN A 206 -21.87 2.08 -26.47
N THR A 207 -20.72 1.45 -26.70
CA THR A 207 -20.41 0.72 -27.94
C THR A 207 -20.70 -0.79 -27.84
N LEU A 208 -20.90 -1.30 -26.64
CA LEU A 208 -21.25 -2.68 -26.35
C LEU A 208 -22.76 -2.91 -26.48
#